data_9b545a8dca4e64c2215479423185a909
#
_entry.id   9b545a8dca4e64c2215479423185a909
#
_cell.length_a   1.000
_cell.length_b   1.000
_cell.length_c   1.000
_cell.angle_alpha   90.00
_cell.angle_beta   90.00
_cell.angle_gamma   90.00
#
_symmetry.space_group_name_H-M   'P 1'
#
loop_
_entity.id
_entity.type
_entity.pdbx_description
1 polymer ?
#
loop_
_entity_poly.entity_id
_entity_poly.type
_entity_poly.pdbx_seq_one_letter_code
_entity_poly.pdbx_strand_id
1 'polypeptide(L)'
;MWTYNKVLEYPVNIKCPNAKLAKFIISQYGGPDGELAASLRYLSQRFGMPDQIAKATLNDIGTEELAHLEMVGTIVHQLTEGLSIEEIKAAGLGDYYTDHGVDIYPQSAAGVPFSANCLACKGDPIANLQEDLAAEQKARATYEKLIDLCADDPDVVDPLRFLREREVVHFQRFGEALRNVQDRLAQRRFFTSGMNNTNVMNNNTNNNDCGCGM
;
A
#
# COMPACT_ATOMS: atom_id res chain seq x y z
N MET A 1 3.65 -7.37 -21.60
CA MET A 1 2.17 -7.59 -21.66
C MET A 1 1.65 -7.45 -20.24
N TRP A 2 0.66 -6.60 -20.02
CA TRP A 2 0.02 -6.51 -18.71
C TRP A 2 -0.85 -7.74 -18.46
N THR A 3 -0.77 -8.34 -17.26
CA THR A 3 -1.56 -9.52 -16.88
C THR A 3 -2.24 -9.25 -15.55
N TYR A 4 -3.51 -9.58 -15.45
CA TYR A 4 -4.31 -9.53 -14.23
C TYR A 4 -4.95 -10.89 -14.00
N ASN A 5 -4.70 -11.48 -12.85
CA ASN A 5 -5.34 -12.73 -12.44
C ASN A 5 -6.65 -12.39 -11.73
N LYS A 6 -7.77 -12.86 -12.31
CA LYS A 6 -9.12 -12.66 -11.73
C LYS A 6 -9.40 -13.65 -10.58
N VAL A 7 -8.43 -13.79 -9.67
CA VAL A 7 -8.49 -14.66 -8.50
C VAL A 7 -7.89 -13.90 -7.34
N LEU A 8 -8.58 -13.85 -6.21
CA LEU A 8 -8.03 -13.25 -4.99
C LEU A 8 -6.75 -13.98 -4.58
N GLU A 9 -5.79 -13.26 -4.05
CA GLU A 9 -4.51 -13.80 -3.61
C GLU A 9 -4.69 -14.81 -2.45
N TYR A 10 -5.69 -14.58 -1.60
CA TYR A 10 -6.18 -15.53 -0.61
C TYR A 10 -7.71 -15.59 -0.69
N PRO A 11 -8.34 -16.78 -0.57
CA PRO A 11 -9.79 -16.91 -0.69
C PRO A 11 -10.53 -16.18 0.45
N VAL A 12 -11.61 -15.48 0.10
CA VAL A 12 -12.53 -14.84 1.03
C VAL A 12 -13.91 -15.47 0.83
N ASN A 13 -14.46 -16.08 1.88
CA ASN A 13 -15.76 -16.76 1.84
C ASN A 13 -16.47 -16.63 3.19
N ILE A 14 -17.03 -15.44 3.45
CA ILE A 14 -17.69 -15.10 4.70
C ILE A 14 -19.16 -15.52 4.60
N LYS A 15 -19.61 -16.36 5.55
CA LYS A 15 -20.96 -16.94 5.55
C LYS A 15 -21.97 -16.10 6.31
N CYS A 16 -21.51 -15.34 7.29
CA CYS A 16 -22.38 -14.55 8.17
C CYS A 16 -22.07 -13.06 8.03
N PRO A 17 -22.92 -12.28 7.34
CA PRO A 17 -22.75 -10.83 7.23
C PRO A 17 -22.73 -10.16 8.62
N ASN A 18 -21.89 -9.13 8.77
CA ASN A 18 -21.72 -8.35 9.99
C ASN A 18 -21.26 -6.93 9.67
N ALA A 19 -22.20 -6.01 9.54
CA ALA A 19 -21.92 -4.61 9.20
C ALA A 19 -21.01 -3.89 10.21
N LYS A 20 -20.98 -4.32 11.47
CA LYS A 20 -20.10 -3.72 12.48
C LYS A 20 -18.62 -4.06 12.21
N LEU A 21 -18.33 -5.30 11.82
CA LEU A 21 -16.98 -5.68 11.41
C LEU A 21 -16.58 -4.99 10.09
N ALA A 22 -17.48 -4.91 9.11
CA ALA A 22 -17.28 -4.19 7.87
C ALA A 22 -16.82 -2.75 8.11
N LYS A 23 -17.48 -2.06 9.04
CA LYS A 23 -17.15 -0.67 9.43
C LYS A 23 -15.71 -0.52 9.96
N PHE A 24 -15.20 -1.50 10.70
CA PHE A 24 -13.84 -1.45 11.20
C PHE A 24 -12.81 -1.78 10.09
N ILE A 25 -13.11 -2.82 9.31
CA ILE A 25 -12.19 -3.36 8.27
C ILE A 25 -12.02 -2.37 7.11
N ILE A 26 -13.03 -1.54 6.80
CA ILE A 26 -12.94 -0.57 5.70
C ILE A 26 -11.77 0.41 5.85
N SER A 27 -11.22 0.59 7.07
CA SER A 27 -10.00 1.38 7.28
C SER A 27 -8.79 0.84 6.51
N GLN A 28 -8.71 -0.48 6.30
CA GLN A 28 -7.65 -1.08 5.47
C GLN A 28 -7.94 -0.94 3.98
N TYR A 29 -9.17 -0.62 3.58
CA TYR A 29 -9.47 -0.27 2.19
C TYR A 29 -9.03 1.14 1.84
N GLY A 30 -9.52 2.16 2.58
CA GLY A 30 -9.36 3.57 2.21
C GLY A 30 -8.85 4.48 3.33
N GLY A 31 -8.39 3.93 4.45
CA GLY A 31 -7.74 4.71 5.49
C GLY A 31 -6.32 5.16 5.09
N PRO A 32 -5.71 6.08 5.88
CA PRO A 32 -4.40 6.67 5.56
C PRO A 32 -3.25 5.65 5.57
N ASP A 33 -3.40 4.54 6.26
CA ASP A 33 -2.45 3.44 6.37
C ASP A 33 -3.04 2.13 5.81
N GLY A 34 -4.06 2.22 4.94
CA GLY A 34 -4.68 1.08 4.27
C GLY A 34 -4.05 0.78 2.91
N GLU A 35 -4.55 -0.27 2.24
CA GLU A 35 -3.97 -0.86 1.03
C GLU A 35 -3.92 0.13 -0.16
N LEU A 36 -4.96 0.97 -0.32
CA LEU A 36 -4.96 2.00 -1.37
C LEU A 36 -3.84 3.01 -1.16
N ALA A 37 -3.63 3.46 0.09
CA ALA A 37 -2.56 4.39 0.44
C ALA A 37 -1.18 3.75 0.24
N ALA A 38 -1.00 2.50 0.66
CA ALA A 38 0.23 1.74 0.50
C ALA A 38 0.60 1.58 -0.97
N SER A 39 -0.31 1.07 -1.79
CA SER A 39 -0.09 0.90 -3.23
C SER A 39 0.32 2.21 -3.91
N LEU A 40 -0.46 3.28 -3.75
CA LEU A 40 -0.18 4.56 -4.41
C LEU A 40 1.14 5.18 -3.92
N ARG A 41 1.48 5.04 -2.64
CA ARG A 41 2.75 5.51 -2.06
C ARG A 41 3.93 4.82 -2.75
N TYR A 42 3.97 3.50 -2.76
CA TYR A 42 5.09 2.73 -3.30
C TYR A 42 5.24 2.89 -4.82
N LEU A 43 4.12 2.85 -5.55
CA LEU A 43 4.12 3.07 -7.00
C LEU A 43 4.54 4.50 -7.40
N SER A 44 4.31 5.50 -6.54
CA SER A 44 4.80 6.86 -6.76
C SER A 44 6.28 7.00 -6.43
N GLN A 45 6.73 6.43 -5.33
CA GLN A 45 8.11 6.54 -4.85
C GLN A 45 9.10 5.80 -5.75
N ARG A 46 8.68 4.72 -6.43
CA ARG A 46 9.54 3.91 -7.32
C ARG A 46 10.29 4.73 -8.37
N PHE A 47 9.70 5.83 -8.87
CA PHE A 47 10.32 6.66 -9.88
C PHE A 47 11.56 7.41 -9.38
N GLY A 48 11.64 7.68 -8.07
CA GLY A 48 12.78 8.32 -7.41
C GLY A 48 13.87 7.35 -6.94
N MET A 49 13.70 6.02 -7.09
CA MET A 49 14.68 5.05 -6.62
C MET A 49 15.94 5.05 -7.49
N PRO A 50 17.16 4.95 -6.89
CA PRO A 50 18.41 5.12 -7.58
C PRO A 50 18.85 3.92 -8.42
N ASP A 51 18.23 2.75 -8.24
CA ASP A 51 18.61 1.52 -8.93
C ASP A 51 17.41 0.62 -9.26
N GLN A 52 17.64 -0.36 -10.14
CA GLN A 52 16.60 -1.24 -10.64
C GLN A 52 16.07 -2.21 -9.59
N ILE A 53 16.87 -2.60 -8.61
CA ILE A 53 16.45 -3.51 -7.54
C ILE A 53 15.43 -2.80 -6.66
N ALA A 54 15.76 -1.60 -6.17
CA ALA A 54 14.83 -0.81 -5.37
C ALA A 54 13.54 -0.47 -6.15
N LYS A 55 13.67 -0.10 -7.45
CA LYS A 55 12.50 0.13 -8.32
C LYS A 55 11.62 -1.11 -8.45
N ALA A 56 12.23 -2.28 -8.66
CA ALA A 56 11.49 -3.53 -8.78
C ALA A 56 10.81 -3.91 -7.46
N THR A 57 11.48 -3.74 -6.32
CA THR A 57 10.89 -4.00 -5.00
C THR A 57 9.64 -3.15 -4.76
N LEU A 58 9.73 -1.82 -4.97
CA LEU A 58 8.58 -0.93 -4.78
C LEU A 58 7.45 -1.20 -5.80
N ASN A 59 7.81 -1.58 -7.04
CA ASN A 59 6.81 -1.95 -8.03
C ASN A 59 6.08 -3.23 -7.69
N ASP A 60 6.81 -4.24 -7.25
CA ASP A 60 6.29 -5.55 -6.90
C ASP A 60 5.35 -5.45 -5.69
N ILE A 61 5.83 -4.86 -4.60
CA ILE A 61 5.01 -4.64 -3.41
C ILE A 61 3.81 -3.73 -3.73
N GLY A 62 4.02 -2.58 -4.38
CA GLY A 62 2.94 -1.65 -4.68
C GLY A 62 1.84 -2.21 -5.59
N THR A 63 2.15 -3.20 -6.45
CA THR A 63 1.14 -3.92 -7.22
C THR A 63 0.47 -5.03 -6.43
N GLU A 64 1.17 -5.67 -5.49
CA GLU A 64 0.60 -6.64 -4.55
C GLU A 64 -0.44 -5.96 -3.63
N GLU A 65 -0.19 -4.72 -3.18
CA GLU A 65 -1.17 -3.96 -2.38
C GLU A 65 -2.50 -3.71 -3.13
N LEU A 66 -2.51 -3.72 -4.46
CA LEU A 66 -3.77 -3.68 -5.21
C LEU A 66 -4.54 -5.00 -5.09
N ALA A 67 -3.87 -6.14 -4.99
CA ALA A 67 -4.50 -7.42 -4.71
C ALA A 67 -5.04 -7.48 -3.27
N HIS A 68 -4.31 -6.92 -2.31
CA HIS A 68 -4.78 -6.78 -0.92
C HIS A 68 -6.00 -5.85 -0.83
N LEU A 69 -5.99 -4.74 -1.56
CA LEU A 69 -7.15 -3.84 -1.68
C LEU A 69 -8.39 -4.60 -2.17
N GLU A 70 -8.25 -5.46 -3.19
CA GLU A 70 -9.32 -6.29 -3.71
C GLU A 70 -9.83 -7.28 -2.64
N MET A 71 -8.94 -7.89 -1.86
CA MET A 71 -9.30 -8.78 -0.75
C MET A 71 -10.09 -8.03 0.33
N VAL A 72 -9.60 -6.88 0.79
CA VAL A 72 -10.29 -6.07 1.81
C VAL A 72 -11.66 -5.61 1.30
N GLY A 73 -11.76 -5.16 0.05
CA GLY A 73 -13.02 -4.81 -0.58
C GLY A 73 -14.01 -5.98 -0.61
N THR A 74 -13.52 -7.19 -0.93
CA THR A 74 -14.34 -8.41 -0.92
C THR A 74 -14.82 -8.77 0.48
N ILE A 75 -13.96 -8.65 1.51
CA ILE A 75 -14.36 -8.86 2.91
C ILE A 75 -15.47 -7.89 3.30
N VAL A 76 -15.31 -6.60 3.05
CA VAL A 76 -16.32 -5.58 3.38
C VAL A 76 -17.63 -5.84 2.63
N HIS A 77 -17.55 -6.20 1.34
CA HIS A 77 -18.72 -6.54 0.54
C HIS A 77 -19.50 -7.73 1.15
N GLN A 78 -18.84 -8.85 1.41
CA GLN A 78 -19.48 -10.05 1.94
C GLN A 78 -20.02 -9.84 3.37
N LEU A 79 -19.39 -8.98 4.16
CA LEU A 79 -19.87 -8.60 5.50
C LEU A 79 -21.12 -7.72 5.47
N THR A 80 -21.44 -7.08 4.35
CA THR A 80 -22.60 -6.19 4.21
C THR A 80 -23.67 -6.74 3.26
N GLU A 81 -23.38 -7.80 2.53
CA GLU A 81 -24.26 -8.38 1.54
C GLU A 81 -25.56 -8.90 2.17
N GLY A 82 -26.71 -8.50 1.62
CA GLY A 82 -28.02 -8.98 2.00
C GLY A 82 -28.55 -8.46 3.35
N LEU A 83 -27.84 -7.57 4.03
CA LEU A 83 -28.31 -6.97 5.27
C LEU A 83 -29.49 -6.02 5.06
N SER A 84 -30.40 -5.98 6.01
CA SER A 84 -31.50 -5.01 6.08
C SER A 84 -31.01 -3.60 6.45
N ILE A 85 -31.83 -2.60 6.14
CA ILE A 85 -31.53 -1.20 6.53
C ILE A 85 -31.44 -1.04 8.05
N GLU A 86 -32.22 -1.81 8.79
CA GLU A 86 -32.22 -1.83 10.25
C GLU A 86 -30.91 -2.33 10.82
N GLU A 87 -30.34 -3.39 10.24
CA GLU A 87 -29.03 -3.95 10.62
C GLU A 87 -27.89 -2.98 10.29
N ILE A 88 -27.93 -2.37 9.11
CA ILE A 88 -26.97 -1.33 8.69
C ILE A 88 -26.97 -0.15 9.66
N LYS A 89 -28.16 0.35 10.05
CA LYS A 89 -28.30 1.43 11.03
C LYS A 89 -27.81 1.03 12.42
N ALA A 90 -28.16 -0.18 12.88
CA ALA A 90 -27.75 -0.69 14.18
C ALA A 90 -26.22 -0.83 14.30
N ALA A 91 -25.54 -1.13 13.19
CA ALA A 91 -24.09 -1.20 13.12
C ALA A 91 -23.40 0.18 13.04
N GLY A 92 -24.15 1.28 12.89
CA GLY A 92 -23.63 2.62 12.71
C GLY A 92 -23.01 2.83 11.33
N LEU A 93 -23.46 2.10 10.31
CA LEU A 93 -23.10 2.28 8.89
C LEU A 93 -24.19 3.04 8.09
N GLY A 94 -25.18 3.62 8.76
CA GLY A 94 -26.26 4.33 8.09
C GLY A 94 -25.81 5.47 7.21
N ASP A 95 -24.85 6.26 7.67
CA ASP A 95 -24.31 7.40 6.91
C ASP A 95 -23.56 6.91 5.66
N TYR A 96 -22.73 5.88 5.81
CA TYR A 96 -22.02 5.25 4.68
C TYR A 96 -23.02 4.72 3.63
N TYR A 97 -24.05 4.01 4.09
CA TYR A 97 -25.07 3.46 3.20
C TYR A 97 -25.84 4.55 2.47
N THR A 98 -26.12 5.69 3.10
CA THR A 98 -26.80 6.83 2.49
C THR A 98 -26.00 7.42 1.33
N ASP A 99 -24.68 7.56 1.51
CA ASP A 99 -23.81 8.20 0.51
C ASP A 99 -23.33 7.20 -0.56
N HIS A 100 -23.14 5.93 -0.21
CA HIS A 100 -22.46 4.95 -1.06
C HIS A 100 -23.28 3.68 -1.34
N GLY A 101 -24.39 3.46 -0.62
CA GLY A 101 -25.21 2.26 -0.77
C GLY A 101 -24.43 0.99 -0.52
N VAL A 102 -24.38 0.11 -1.52
CA VAL A 102 -23.63 -1.16 -1.49
C VAL A 102 -22.25 -1.07 -2.14
N ASP A 103 -21.86 0.09 -2.67
CA ASP A 103 -20.53 0.30 -3.24
C ASP A 103 -19.48 0.37 -2.13
N ILE A 104 -18.29 -0.14 -2.43
CA ILE A 104 -17.16 -0.07 -1.50
C ILE A 104 -16.40 1.22 -1.78
N TYR A 105 -16.62 2.22 -0.93
CA TYR A 105 -16.01 3.53 -1.08
C TYR A 105 -14.77 3.66 -0.21
N PRO A 106 -13.62 4.20 -0.74
CA PRO A 106 -12.38 4.31 0.02
C PRO A 106 -12.46 5.39 1.09
N GLN A 107 -12.70 4.94 2.32
CA GLN A 107 -12.71 5.77 3.53
C GLN A 107 -12.19 4.99 4.73
N SER A 108 -11.88 5.71 5.81
CA SER A 108 -11.56 5.09 7.10
C SER A 108 -12.83 4.67 7.87
N ALA A 109 -12.68 3.89 8.93
CA ALA A 109 -13.76 3.52 9.85
C ALA A 109 -14.44 4.75 10.49
N ALA A 110 -13.76 5.88 10.57
CA ALA A 110 -14.29 7.15 11.05
C ALA A 110 -15.09 7.94 9.98
N GLY A 111 -15.23 7.40 8.78
CA GLY A 111 -15.94 8.07 7.67
C GLY A 111 -15.12 9.14 6.96
N VAL A 112 -13.81 9.22 7.20
CA VAL A 112 -12.93 10.17 6.50
C VAL A 112 -12.56 9.59 5.14
N PRO A 113 -12.91 10.26 4.02
CA PRO A 113 -12.57 9.80 2.69
C PRO A 113 -11.05 9.72 2.47
N PHE A 114 -10.62 8.80 1.62
CA PHE A 114 -9.23 8.71 1.23
C PHE A 114 -8.71 10.05 0.68
N SER A 115 -7.52 10.41 1.10
CA SER A 115 -6.85 11.62 0.62
C SER A 115 -5.39 11.32 0.29
N ALA A 116 -4.94 11.78 -0.89
CA ALA A 116 -3.54 11.69 -1.29
C ALA A 116 -2.58 12.47 -0.36
N ASN A 117 -3.09 13.33 0.52
CA ASN A 117 -2.28 14.02 1.52
C ASN A 117 -1.57 13.08 2.52
N CYS A 118 -2.05 11.84 2.66
CA CYS A 118 -1.40 10.84 3.50
C CYS A 118 -0.21 10.14 2.81
N LEU A 119 0.02 10.38 1.52
CA LEU A 119 1.10 9.73 0.78
C LEU A 119 2.43 10.42 1.05
N ALA A 120 3.36 9.70 1.68
CA ALA A 120 4.70 10.20 1.96
C ALA A 120 5.64 9.94 0.77
N CYS A 121 5.77 10.93 -0.13
CA CYS A 121 6.65 10.88 -1.30
C CYS A 121 7.52 12.14 -1.30
N LYS A 122 8.81 12.00 -0.99
CA LYS A 122 9.75 13.12 -0.86
C LYS A 122 10.82 13.20 -1.97
N GLY A 123 10.89 12.19 -2.85
CA GLY A 123 11.95 12.10 -3.86
C GLY A 123 13.32 11.74 -3.29
N ASP A 124 13.44 11.56 -1.98
CA ASP A 124 14.64 11.03 -1.32
C ASP A 124 14.46 9.54 -1.04
N PRO A 125 15.28 8.66 -1.59
CA PRO A 125 15.08 7.22 -1.48
C PRO A 125 15.24 6.68 -0.06
N ILE A 126 16.08 7.31 0.77
CA ILE A 126 16.25 6.89 2.17
C ILE A 126 15.02 7.29 2.98
N ALA A 127 14.54 8.55 2.85
CA ALA A 127 13.35 9.01 3.54
C ALA A 127 12.11 8.20 3.13
N ASN A 128 11.95 7.91 1.84
CA ASN A 128 10.84 7.13 1.32
C ASN A 128 10.84 5.70 1.89
N LEU A 129 11.96 4.97 1.82
CA LEU A 129 12.05 3.59 2.34
C LEU A 129 11.90 3.50 3.87
N GLN A 130 12.31 4.53 4.62
CA GLN A 130 12.05 4.60 6.06
C GLN A 130 10.55 4.76 6.36
N GLU A 131 9.85 5.58 5.58
CA GLU A 131 8.40 5.74 5.70
C GLU A 131 7.66 4.46 5.27
N ASP A 132 8.14 3.75 4.25
CA ASP A 132 7.56 2.48 3.81
C ASP A 132 7.65 1.43 4.93
N LEU A 133 8.80 1.29 5.58
CA LEU A 133 8.96 0.44 6.76
C LEU A 133 7.97 0.80 7.89
N ALA A 134 7.78 2.09 8.13
CA ALA A 134 6.82 2.56 9.13
C ALA A 134 5.37 2.29 8.69
N ALA A 135 5.06 2.41 7.40
CA ALA A 135 3.74 2.13 6.84
C ALA A 135 3.35 0.66 7.03
N GLU A 136 4.26 -0.29 6.67
CA GLU A 136 4.02 -1.73 6.88
C GLU A 136 3.79 -2.07 8.36
N GLN A 137 4.54 -1.46 9.28
CA GLN A 137 4.32 -1.69 10.70
C GLN A 137 2.99 -1.12 11.21
N LYS A 138 2.52 -0.01 10.66
CA LYS A 138 1.21 0.57 10.98
C LYS A 138 0.08 -0.34 10.46
N ALA A 139 0.18 -0.82 9.22
CA ALA A 139 -0.76 -1.76 8.63
C ALA A 139 -0.81 -3.07 9.42
N ARG A 140 0.34 -3.69 9.69
CA ARG A 140 0.45 -4.90 10.53
C ARG A 140 -0.23 -4.71 11.89
N ALA A 141 0.05 -3.61 12.59
CA ALA A 141 -0.56 -3.33 13.90
C ALA A 141 -2.06 -3.11 13.81
N THR A 142 -2.57 -2.60 12.69
CA THR A 142 -4.02 -2.46 12.44
C THR A 142 -4.64 -3.82 12.18
N TYR A 143 -4.02 -4.67 11.37
CA TYR A 143 -4.51 -6.04 11.16
C TYR A 143 -4.57 -6.85 12.45
N GLU A 144 -3.58 -6.75 13.34
CA GLU A 144 -3.63 -7.42 14.65
C GLU A 144 -4.85 -6.99 15.48
N LYS A 145 -5.16 -5.69 15.52
CA LYS A 145 -6.35 -5.18 16.21
C LYS A 145 -7.65 -5.66 15.55
N LEU A 146 -7.69 -5.73 14.22
CA LEU A 146 -8.85 -6.25 13.49
C LEU A 146 -9.04 -7.74 13.74
N ILE A 147 -7.98 -8.53 13.78
CA ILE A 147 -8.02 -9.96 14.12
C ILE A 147 -8.60 -10.14 15.54
N ASP A 148 -8.16 -9.33 16.51
CA ASP A 148 -8.71 -9.38 17.87
C ASP A 148 -10.19 -9.04 17.91
N LEU A 149 -10.63 -8.02 17.14
CA LEU A 149 -12.05 -7.63 17.05
C LEU A 149 -12.93 -8.68 16.35
N CYS A 150 -12.33 -9.50 15.49
CA CYS A 150 -13.02 -10.52 14.70
C CYS A 150 -12.81 -11.94 15.25
N ALA A 151 -12.24 -12.10 16.45
CA ALA A 151 -11.74 -13.38 16.97
C ALA A 151 -12.77 -14.53 16.96
N ASP A 152 -14.06 -14.20 17.04
CA ASP A 152 -15.15 -15.16 17.03
C ASP A 152 -15.62 -15.56 15.62
N ASP A 153 -15.05 -14.96 14.55
CA ASP A 153 -15.42 -15.22 13.16
C ASP A 153 -14.21 -15.69 12.33
N PRO A 154 -13.98 -17.00 12.24
CA PRO A 154 -12.83 -17.56 11.52
C PRO A 154 -12.86 -17.26 10.01
N ASP A 155 -14.05 -17.11 9.40
CA ASP A 155 -14.16 -16.78 7.97
C ASP A 155 -13.60 -15.38 7.67
N VAL A 156 -13.60 -14.48 8.66
CA VAL A 156 -12.99 -13.14 8.58
C VAL A 156 -11.53 -13.13 9.05
N VAL A 157 -11.23 -13.85 10.13
CA VAL A 157 -9.90 -13.89 10.75
C VAL A 157 -8.85 -14.46 9.80
N ASP A 158 -9.18 -15.52 9.07
CA ASP A 158 -8.18 -16.20 8.22
C ASP A 158 -7.64 -15.32 7.09
N PRO A 159 -8.47 -14.62 6.26
CA PRO A 159 -7.93 -13.68 5.28
C PRO A 159 -7.21 -12.48 5.92
N LEU A 160 -7.64 -11.99 7.10
CA LEU A 160 -6.92 -10.93 7.81
C LEU A 160 -5.54 -11.39 8.30
N ARG A 161 -5.40 -12.65 8.73
CA ARG A 161 -4.09 -13.23 9.08
C ARG A 161 -3.16 -13.34 7.90
N PHE A 162 -3.69 -13.73 6.74
CA PHE A 162 -2.91 -13.74 5.51
C PHE A 162 -2.36 -12.33 5.20
N LEU A 163 -3.22 -11.32 5.16
CA LEU A 163 -2.83 -9.93 4.91
C LEU A 163 -1.77 -9.46 5.93
N ARG A 164 -2.00 -9.72 7.22
CA ARG A 164 -1.03 -9.37 8.27
C ARG A 164 0.35 -10.00 8.05
N GLU A 165 0.43 -11.25 7.58
CA GLU A 165 1.71 -11.90 7.25
C GLU A 165 2.39 -11.25 6.05
N ARG A 166 1.63 -10.74 5.07
CA ARG A 166 2.21 -10.00 3.94
C ARG A 166 2.89 -8.72 4.38
N GLU A 167 2.32 -7.97 5.32
CA GLU A 167 2.96 -6.79 5.92
C GLU A 167 4.35 -7.09 6.51
N VAL A 168 4.50 -8.26 7.14
CA VAL A 168 5.81 -8.70 7.68
C VAL A 168 6.82 -8.95 6.56
N VAL A 169 6.38 -9.58 5.46
CA VAL A 169 7.23 -9.84 4.29
C VAL A 169 7.63 -8.53 3.59
N HIS A 170 6.67 -7.61 3.40
CA HIS A 170 6.92 -6.31 2.80
C HIS A 170 7.91 -5.49 3.63
N PHE A 171 7.71 -5.44 4.95
CA PHE A 171 8.65 -4.80 5.87
C PHE A 171 10.08 -5.32 5.71
N GLN A 172 10.26 -6.64 5.65
CA GLN A 172 11.57 -7.24 5.44
C GLN A 172 12.17 -6.81 4.10
N ARG A 173 11.41 -6.88 3.02
CA ARG A 173 11.86 -6.51 1.67
C ARG A 173 12.25 -5.03 1.57
N PHE A 174 11.49 -4.13 2.18
CA PHE A 174 11.85 -2.72 2.27
C PHE A 174 13.12 -2.49 3.09
N GLY A 175 13.32 -3.24 4.18
CA GLY A 175 14.55 -3.19 4.97
C GLY A 175 15.78 -3.61 4.16
N GLU A 176 15.66 -4.64 3.34
CA GLU A 176 16.72 -5.08 2.42
C GLU A 176 17.01 -4.02 1.34
N ALA A 177 15.95 -3.44 0.75
CA ALA A 177 16.07 -2.36 -0.23
C ALA A 177 16.75 -1.12 0.36
N LEU A 178 16.35 -0.72 1.57
CA LEU A 178 16.96 0.42 2.28
C LEU A 178 18.46 0.22 2.49
N ARG A 179 18.87 -0.93 2.99
CA ARG A 179 20.29 -1.26 3.19
C ARG A 179 21.05 -1.20 1.87
N ASN A 180 20.54 -1.81 0.80
CA ASN A 180 21.17 -1.80 -0.52
C ASN A 180 21.33 -0.38 -1.08
N VAL A 181 20.32 0.49 -0.91
CA VAL A 181 20.38 1.89 -1.32
C VAL A 181 21.43 2.66 -0.52
N GLN A 182 21.47 2.45 0.82
CA GLN A 182 22.47 3.09 1.68
C GLN A 182 23.91 2.70 1.31
N ASP A 183 24.16 1.42 1.10
CA ASP A 183 25.48 0.91 0.70
C ASP A 183 25.92 1.49 -0.64
N ARG A 184 25.03 1.59 -1.59
CA ARG A 184 25.28 2.18 -2.91
C ARG A 184 25.60 3.67 -2.85
N LEU A 185 24.88 4.40 -2.04
CA LEU A 185 25.13 5.83 -1.85
C LEU A 185 26.44 6.09 -1.11
N ALA A 186 26.81 5.23 -0.15
CA ALA A 186 28.08 5.28 0.54
C ALA A 186 29.27 5.00 -0.41
N GLN A 187 29.14 4.00 -1.29
CA GLN A 187 30.16 3.69 -2.32
C GLN A 187 30.36 4.88 -3.28
N ARG A 188 29.30 5.53 -3.76
CA ARG A 188 29.41 6.71 -4.60
C ARG A 188 30.17 7.85 -3.92
N ARG A 189 29.94 8.10 -2.64
CA ARG A 189 30.66 9.12 -1.86
C ARG A 189 32.15 8.78 -1.74
N PHE A 190 32.50 7.52 -1.58
CA PHE A 190 33.89 7.09 -1.50
C PHE A 190 34.64 7.35 -2.82
N PHE A 191 34.05 7.05 -3.96
CA PHE A 191 34.65 7.30 -5.27
C PHE A 191 34.79 8.80 -5.58
N THR A 192 33.85 9.64 -5.15
CA THR A 192 33.94 11.09 -5.37
C THR A 192 34.90 11.79 -4.43
N SER A 193 35.16 11.28 -3.23
CA SER A 193 36.15 11.85 -2.30
C SER A 193 37.61 11.47 -2.62
N GLY A 194 37.81 10.42 -3.40
CA GLY A 194 39.16 9.99 -3.84
C GLY A 194 39.61 10.56 -5.17
N MET A 195 38.77 11.25 -5.93
CA MET A 195 39.14 11.92 -7.16
C MET A 195 39.61 13.35 -6.84
N ASN A 196 40.90 13.53 -6.67
CA ASN A 196 41.52 14.85 -6.78
C ASN A 196 41.15 15.47 -8.13
N ASN A 197 40.65 16.70 -8.05
CA ASN A 197 40.12 17.58 -9.09
C ASN A 197 41.13 17.89 -10.20
N THR A 198 41.55 16.95 -11.04
CA THR A 198 42.47 17.26 -12.16
C THR A 198 42.05 16.77 -13.53
N ASN A 199 40.86 16.14 -13.70
CA ASN A 199 40.45 15.76 -15.06
C ASN A 199 38.90 15.73 -15.24
N VAL A 200 38.24 16.86 -15.06
CA VAL A 200 36.86 17.07 -15.55
C VAL A 200 36.83 18.35 -16.39
N MET A 201 37.64 18.37 -17.46
CA MET A 201 37.40 19.23 -18.62
C MET A 201 37.81 18.45 -19.83
N ASN A 202 36.86 17.80 -20.46
CA ASN A 202 36.74 17.50 -21.88
C ASN A 202 35.98 16.18 -22.06
N ASN A 203 34.68 16.31 -22.24
CA ASN A 203 33.91 15.56 -23.24
C ASN A 203 32.43 15.84 -23.01
N ASN A 204 32.04 17.03 -23.42
CA ASN A 204 30.65 17.35 -23.63
C ASN A 204 30.48 17.76 -25.08
N THR A 205 30.33 16.77 -25.94
CA THR A 205 29.75 16.94 -27.29
C THR A 205 29.05 15.63 -27.63
N ASN A 206 27.79 15.53 -27.27
CA ASN A 206 26.81 14.81 -28.07
C ASN A 206 25.46 15.46 -27.87
N ASN A 207 25.12 16.25 -28.84
CA ASN A 207 23.78 16.74 -29.14
C ASN A 207 22.81 15.56 -29.26
N ASN A 208 21.77 15.56 -28.46
CA ASN A 208 20.54 14.95 -28.84
C ASN A 208 19.45 16.06 -28.82
N ASP A 209 19.28 16.64 -29.99
CA ASP A 209 18.14 17.43 -30.38
C ASP A 209 16.87 16.56 -30.27
N CYS A 210 16.10 16.77 -29.25
CA CYS A 210 14.68 16.37 -29.23
C CYS A 210 13.88 17.54 -29.76
N GLY A 211 13.72 17.62 -31.07
CA GLY A 211 12.80 18.52 -31.72
C GLY A 211 11.36 18.11 -31.38
N CYS A 212 10.71 18.84 -30.48
CA CYS A 212 9.27 18.92 -30.43
C CYS A 212 8.83 20.00 -31.43
N GLY A 213 8.48 19.56 -32.64
CA GLY A 213 7.73 20.36 -33.59
C GLY A 213 6.26 20.40 -33.21
N MET A 214 5.66 21.56 -33.35
CA MET A 214 4.28 21.99 -33.11
C MET A 214 3.18 20.98 -33.49
#